data_72992df2a9f06cc740ad7b63cc49558a
#
_entry.id   72992df2a9f06cc740ad7b63cc49558a
#
_cell.length_a   1.000
_cell.length_b   1.000
_cell.length_c   1.000
_cell.angle_alpha   90.00
_cell.angle_beta   90.00
_cell.angle_gamma   90.00
#
_symmetry.space_group_name_H-M   'P 1'
#
loop_
_entity.id
_entity.type
_entity.pdbx_description
1 polymer ?
#
loop_
_entity_poly.entity_id
_entity_poly.type
_entity_poly.pdbx_seq_one_letter_code
_entity_poly.pdbx_strand_id
1 'polypeptide(L)'
;MIVYLGLLFSSFLFADDDQNSVKGSVINNSQGIPLQGANVELMGDNSQKYGVTTDKEGKFNIDDIEDGKYKISISFIGFEDYREDVAIESGKSYKIDAVLEIQPIAMSRLEIISDATAPYQKLPGAATVMGMQTIKLVNPLGTQEMLEHIPGINGFSDDGIGNSRISIGIRGLNPRRSSRVLILEDGVPIQPALYVYPNMYYNPPAERIDRLEVIKGSGAINFGPQTMGGVINYFTRRPRNDFGGTFKITTGENGFASIFSEIGGSKNEKLKPELQLLYKKGDGFRQNNEFEQINATLKINYLPSLNKNVYLKSNINYENSNATYTGLTEWSFENDPKFNPKENDNFKIFRASIDLIQSERLSSVLSKNTTAFTSYFDRRWWRENDVFILASDLGTESPSAANYYDPYDLVRVGNGQDNFGILRTFYVAGYEQSYRLKHLLFENKSTLEIGARIYWERFIDDKKQGDSPNSRDGIYFIPATSEDEAPTIVGQSHHYETMAFSGFLTESIEFGSFDVRPGVRIEVFEQERIDRLAGSTYLDKTTSAILPGVGFISELQGFNFFGGVHRGFTPPSSGALKILNFGDNVSDGGLDLKSEKSWNKEIGIR
;
A
#
# COMPACT_ATOMS: atom_id res chain seq x y z
N MET A 1 -78.52 -55.08 45.68
CA MET A 1 -78.36 -53.67 46.17
C MET A 1 -77.10 -53.19 45.54
N ILE A 2 -77.23 -52.50 44.40
CA ILE A 2 -76.16 -52.09 43.51
C ILE A 2 -76.00 -50.56 43.70
N VAL A 3 -74.84 -50.17 44.15
CA VAL A 3 -74.44 -48.73 44.30
C VAL A 3 -73.67 -48.37 43.06
N TYR A 4 -74.21 -47.39 42.27
CA TYR A 4 -73.49 -46.72 41.18
C TYR A 4 -72.58 -45.65 41.70
N LEU A 5 -71.26 -45.71 41.39
CA LEU A 5 -70.26 -44.66 41.65
C LEU A 5 -70.01 -43.97 40.33
N GLY A 6 -70.44 -42.70 40.22
CA GLY A 6 -70.18 -41.87 39.04
C GLY A 6 -68.77 -41.29 39.09
N LEU A 7 -67.98 -41.57 38.10
CA LEU A 7 -66.69 -40.94 37.86
C LEU A 7 -66.89 -39.68 37.04
N LEU A 8 -66.66 -38.50 37.65
CA LEU A 8 -66.47 -37.21 36.96
C LEU A 8 -65.10 -37.17 36.29
N PHE A 9 -65.05 -37.26 34.99
CA PHE A 9 -63.90 -36.91 34.18
C PHE A 9 -63.84 -35.40 34.07
N SER A 10 -62.96 -34.74 34.79
CA SER A 10 -62.52 -33.36 34.50
C SER A 10 -61.57 -33.38 33.31
N SER A 11 -62.04 -32.95 32.15
CA SER A 11 -61.17 -32.62 31.02
C SER A 11 -60.28 -31.46 31.40
N PHE A 12 -59.00 -31.71 31.66
CA PHE A 12 -57.98 -30.68 31.60
C PHE A 12 -57.83 -30.29 30.10
N LEU A 13 -58.33 -29.10 29.78
CA LEU A 13 -57.92 -28.36 28.58
C LEU A 13 -56.48 -27.95 28.85
N PHE A 14 -55.54 -28.59 28.16
CA PHE A 14 -54.22 -27.99 27.95
C PHE A 14 -54.48 -26.80 27.05
N ALA A 15 -54.31 -25.59 27.57
CA ALA A 15 -54.11 -24.41 26.75
C ALA A 15 -52.83 -24.66 25.98
N ASP A 16 -52.96 -24.81 24.67
CA ASP A 16 -51.84 -24.68 23.75
C ASP A 16 -51.38 -23.20 23.93
N ASP A 17 -50.21 -23.02 24.51
CA ASP A 17 -49.60 -21.70 24.62
C ASP A 17 -49.22 -21.26 23.20
N ASP A 18 -50.04 -20.42 22.58
CA ASP A 18 -49.83 -19.81 21.29
C ASP A 18 -48.64 -18.81 21.35
N GLN A 19 -47.46 -19.32 21.70
CA GLN A 19 -46.23 -18.52 21.78
C GLN A 19 -45.54 -18.49 20.42
N ASN A 20 -45.21 -17.28 19.93
CA ASN A 20 -44.44 -17.12 18.72
C ASN A 20 -43.00 -17.58 18.94
N SER A 21 -42.46 -18.35 18.01
CA SER A 21 -41.08 -18.80 18.05
C SER A 21 -40.37 -18.66 16.70
N VAL A 22 -39.09 -18.41 16.74
CA VAL A 22 -38.18 -18.52 15.58
C VAL A 22 -37.14 -19.56 15.89
N LYS A 23 -37.12 -20.62 15.10
CA LYS A 23 -36.20 -21.74 15.25
C LYS A 23 -35.53 -22.06 13.93
N GLY A 24 -34.36 -22.69 13.98
CA GLY A 24 -33.65 -23.05 12.75
C GLY A 24 -32.31 -23.68 12.99
N SER A 25 -31.55 -23.74 11.92
CA SER A 25 -30.19 -24.28 11.94
C SER A 25 -29.22 -23.37 11.19
N VAL A 26 -27.96 -23.40 11.62
CA VAL A 26 -26.88 -22.63 11.00
C VAL A 26 -25.78 -23.60 10.58
N ILE A 27 -25.48 -23.64 9.28
CA ILE A 27 -24.47 -24.51 8.70
C ILE A 27 -23.48 -23.72 7.86
N ASN A 28 -22.31 -24.30 7.64
CA ASN A 28 -21.29 -23.81 6.74
C ASN A 28 -21.63 -24.20 5.28
N ASN A 29 -21.57 -23.25 4.34
CA ASN A 29 -21.87 -23.49 2.92
C ASN A 29 -20.91 -24.50 2.27
N SER A 30 -19.63 -24.51 2.62
CA SER A 30 -18.63 -25.33 1.92
C SER A 30 -18.69 -26.82 2.30
N GLN A 31 -19.14 -27.17 3.50
CA GLN A 31 -19.07 -28.53 4.04
C GLN A 31 -20.40 -29.03 4.65
N GLY A 32 -21.43 -28.18 4.76
CA GLY A 32 -22.66 -28.50 5.44
C GLY A 32 -22.52 -28.81 6.94
N ILE A 33 -21.39 -28.38 7.55
CA ILE A 33 -21.11 -28.65 8.97
C ILE A 33 -21.90 -27.68 9.85
N PRO A 34 -22.58 -28.15 10.90
CA PRO A 34 -23.26 -27.30 11.87
C PRO A 34 -22.30 -26.34 12.56
N LEU A 35 -22.70 -25.08 12.72
CA LEU A 35 -21.92 -24.04 13.37
C LEU A 35 -22.39 -23.86 14.83
N GLN A 36 -21.71 -24.47 15.78
CA GLN A 36 -21.97 -24.31 17.22
C GLN A 36 -21.51 -22.94 17.71
N GLY A 37 -22.35 -22.21 18.46
CA GLY A 37 -22.01 -20.91 19.04
C GLY A 37 -22.16 -19.75 18.06
N ALA A 38 -22.87 -19.94 16.93
CA ALA A 38 -23.28 -18.83 16.07
C ALA A 38 -24.25 -17.93 16.86
N ASN A 39 -24.04 -16.62 16.81
CA ASN A 39 -24.88 -15.64 17.47
C ASN A 39 -26.08 -15.32 16.57
N VAL A 40 -27.28 -15.53 17.08
CA VAL A 40 -28.56 -15.25 16.41
C VAL A 40 -29.22 -14.10 17.12
N GLU A 41 -29.40 -12.97 16.45
CA GLU A 41 -30.06 -11.78 16.96
C GLU A 41 -31.31 -11.47 16.14
N LEU A 42 -32.40 -11.17 16.82
CA LEU A 42 -33.65 -10.72 16.23
C LEU A 42 -33.94 -9.29 16.72
N MET A 43 -33.99 -8.30 15.85
CA MET A 43 -34.17 -6.90 16.18
C MET A 43 -35.47 -6.39 15.55
N GLY A 44 -36.41 -5.94 16.39
CA GLY A 44 -37.67 -5.37 15.97
C GLY A 44 -37.60 -3.85 15.69
N ASP A 45 -38.54 -3.35 14.90
CA ASP A 45 -38.68 -1.93 14.57
C ASP A 45 -38.88 -1.05 15.82
N ASN A 46 -39.42 -1.64 16.91
CA ASN A 46 -39.68 -0.97 18.18
C ASN A 46 -38.51 -1.09 19.19
N SER A 47 -37.28 -1.35 18.72
CA SER A 47 -36.07 -1.55 19.56
C SER A 47 -36.10 -2.81 20.46
N GLN A 48 -37.06 -3.70 20.26
CA GLN A 48 -37.07 -5.02 20.91
C GLN A 48 -35.94 -5.86 20.38
N LYS A 49 -35.22 -6.57 21.27
CA LYS A 49 -34.07 -7.38 20.92
C LYS A 49 -34.14 -8.72 21.62
N TYR A 50 -34.08 -9.80 20.81
CA TYR A 50 -33.95 -11.18 21.27
C TYR A 50 -32.62 -11.73 20.76
N GLY A 51 -31.98 -12.64 21.50
CA GLY A 51 -30.72 -13.21 21.10
C GLY A 51 -30.46 -14.58 21.72
N VAL A 52 -29.89 -15.47 20.95
CA VAL A 52 -29.52 -16.84 21.37
C VAL A 52 -28.26 -17.28 20.60
N THR A 53 -27.58 -18.30 21.11
CA THR A 53 -26.47 -18.95 20.37
C THR A 53 -26.88 -20.36 19.96
N THR A 54 -26.34 -20.81 18.82
CA THR A 54 -26.59 -22.16 18.31
C THR A 54 -25.93 -23.23 19.19
N ASP A 55 -26.59 -24.37 19.31
CA ASP A 55 -26.12 -25.59 20.01
C ASP A 55 -25.05 -26.37 19.21
N LYS A 56 -24.68 -27.57 19.69
CA LYS A 56 -23.66 -28.42 19.06
C LYS A 56 -24.11 -28.96 17.68
N GLU A 57 -25.39 -29.07 17.45
CA GLU A 57 -26.02 -29.45 16.18
C GLU A 57 -26.28 -28.23 15.27
N GLY A 58 -25.80 -27.02 15.66
CA GLY A 58 -26.01 -25.77 14.94
C GLY A 58 -27.44 -25.25 15.03
N LYS A 59 -28.27 -25.75 15.92
CA LYS A 59 -29.68 -25.35 16.06
C LYS A 59 -29.86 -24.22 17.05
N PHE A 60 -30.89 -23.42 16.80
CA PHE A 60 -31.32 -22.34 17.71
C PHE A 60 -32.85 -22.32 17.84
N ASN A 61 -33.34 -21.80 18.94
CA ASN A 61 -34.73 -21.52 19.21
C ASN A 61 -34.86 -20.24 20.04
N ILE A 62 -35.72 -19.32 19.58
CA ILE A 62 -36.11 -18.11 20.29
C ILE A 62 -37.61 -18.18 20.49
N ASP A 63 -38.07 -18.26 21.72
CA ASP A 63 -39.46 -18.32 22.10
C ASP A 63 -39.93 -16.95 22.64
N ASP A 64 -41.22 -16.79 22.87
CA ASP A 64 -41.84 -15.60 23.48
C ASP A 64 -41.59 -14.29 22.71
N ILE A 65 -41.66 -14.34 21.38
CA ILE A 65 -41.46 -13.18 20.53
C ILE A 65 -42.78 -12.45 20.34
N GLU A 66 -42.80 -11.14 20.55
CA GLU A 66 -43.98 -10.32 20.30
C GLU A 66 -44.28 -10.20 18.78
N ASP A 67 -45.56 -9.96 18.42
CA ASP A 67 -45.95 -9.73 17.03
C ASP A 67 -45.27 -8.47 16.48
N GLY A 68 -44.75 -8.55 15.25
CA GLY A 68 -44.04 -7.43 14.66
C GLY A 68 -43.15 -7.76 13.48
N LYS A 69 -42.53 -6.74 12.93
CA LYS A 69 -41.49 -6.90 11.92
C LYS A 69 -40.13 -6.89 12.57
N TYR A 70 -39.35 -7.88 12.23
CA TYR A 70 -38.03 -8.10 12.79
C TYR A 70 -36.99 -8.31 11.69
N LYS A 71 -35.77 -7.92 11.98
CA LYS A 71 -34.59 -8.30 11.20
C LYS A 71 -33.80 -9.34 11.98
N ILE A 72 -33.69 -10.56 11.44
CA ILE A 72 -32.79 -11.55 11.97
C ILE A 72 -31.39 -11.32 11.41
N SER A 73 -30.38 -11.40 12.30
CA SER A 73 -28.97 -11.36 11.96
C SER A 73 -28.28 -12.55 12.61
N ILE A 74 -27.67 -13.41 11.80
CA ILE A 74 -26.92 -14.57 12.27
C ILE A 74 -25.46 -14.35 11.93
N SER A 75 -24.61 -14.34 12.95
CA SER A 75 -23.17 -14.09 12.80
C SER A 75 -22.35 -15.20 13.44
N PHE A 76 -21.30 -15.61 12.76
CA PHE A 76 -20.33 -16.55 13.27
C PHE A 76 -18.91 -16.14 12.86
N ILE A 77 -17.95 -16.35 13.76
CA ILE A 77 -16.57 -15.90 13.53
C ILE A 77 -16.00 -16.58 12.27
N GLY A 78 -15.59 -15.78 11.27
CA GLY A 78 -15.02 -16.28 10.02
C GLY A 78 -16.02 -16.48 8.89
N PHE A 79 -17.28 -16.06 9.09
CA PHE A 79 -18.35 -16.17 8.09
C PHE A 79 -19.02 -14.84 7.82
N GLU A 80 -19.63 -14.68 6.64
CA GLU A 80 -20.51 -13.55 6.34
C GLU A 80 -21.77 -13.63 7.20
N ASP A 81 -22.23 -12.44 7.66
CA ASP A 81 -23.45 -12.36 8.43
C ASP A 81 -24.65 -12.67 7.51
N TYR A 82 -25.48 -13.65 7.92
CA TYR A 82 -26.78 -13.86 7.30
C TYR A 82 -27.76 -12.85 7.84
N ARG A 83 -28.59 -12.24 6.98
CA ARG A 83 -29.62 -11.27 7.35
C ARG A 83 -30.89 -11.51 6.56
N GLU A 84 -32.04 -11.51 7.23
CA GLU A 84 -33.35 -11.67 6.64
C GLU A 84 -34.36 -10.85 7.41
N ASP A 85 -35.37 -10.32 6.69
CA ASP A 85 -36.50 -9.63 7.30
C ASP A 85 -37.62 -10.65 7.55
N VAL A 86 -38.13 -10.71 8.80
CA VAL A 86 -39.15 -11.68 9.23
C VAL A 86 -40.33 -10.94 9.84
N ALA A 87 -41.53 -11.24 9.38
CA ALA A 87 -42.77 -10.74 10.00
C ALA A 87 -43.34 -11.84 10.91
N ILE A 88 -43.45 -11.57 12.21
CA ILE A 88 -43.93 -12.49 13.23
C ILE A 88 -45.40 -12.20 13.52
N GLU A 89 -46.26 -13.19 13.37
CA GLU A 89 -47.70 -13.14 13.60
C GLU A 89 -48.07 -14.15 14.71
N SER A 90 -49.03 -13.81 15.54
CA SER A 90 -49.46 -14.56 16.70
C SER A 90 -49.77 -16.04 16.40
N GLY A 91 -49.25 -16.93 17.25
CA GLY A 91 -49.46 -18.35 17.18
C GLY A 91 -48.66 -19.09 16.10
N LYS A 92 -47.61 -18.45 15.54
CA LYS A 92 -46.80 -19.06 14.48
C LYS A 92 -45.36 -19.33 14.89
N SER A 93 -44.85 -20.49 14.46
CA SER A 93 -43.44 -20.84 14.55
C SER A 93 -42.78 -20.65 13.18
N TYR A 94 -41.71 -19.87 13.12
CA TYR A 94 -40.95 -19.62 11.90
C TYR A 94 -39.68 -20.42 11.89
N LYS A 95 -39.37 -21.05 10.73
CA LYS A 95 -38.15 -21.84 10.55
C LYS A 95 -37.17 -21.10 9.63
N ILE A 96 -35.95 -20.90 10.10
CA ILE A 96 -34.88 -20.24 9.34
C ILE A 96 -33.64 -21.14 9.35
N ASP A 97 -33.32 -21.70 8.20
CA ASP A 97 -32.10 -22.49 8.01
C ASP A 97 -31.05 -21.63 7.30
N ALA A 98 -30.11 -21.11 8.06
CA ALA A 98 -29.09 -20.20 7.53
C ALA A 98 -27.86 -20.97 7.07
N VAL A 99 -27.39 -20.64 5.87
CA VAL A 99 -26.15 -21.14 5.31
C VAL A 99 -25.16 -19.98 5.30
N LEU A 100 -24.11 -20.06 6.12
CA LEU A 100 -23.10 -19.01 6.20
C LEU A 100 -21.95 -19.30 5.24
N GLU A 101 -21.56 -18.30 4.47
CA GLU A 101 -20.39 -18.36 3.62
C GLU A 101 -19.14 -17.99 4.42
N ILE A 102 -18.03 -18.68 4.12
CA ILE A 102 -16.75 -18.33 4.76
C ILE A 102 -16.37 -16.92 4.29
N GLN A 103 -16.36 -15.98 5.20
CA GLN A 103 -15.82 -14.66 4.94
C GLN A 103 -14.31 -14.70 5.14
N PRO A 104 -13.49 -14.49 4.09
CA PRO A 104 -12.06 -14.33 4.25
C PRO A 104 -11.82 -13.17 5.23
N ILE A 105 -11.03 -13.40 6.27
CA ILE A 105 -10.65 -12.33 7.19
C ILE A 105 -9.91 -11.29 6.37
N ALA A 106 -10.41 -10.06 6.39
CA ALA A 106 -9.77 -8.93 5.78
C ALA A 106 -8.29 -8.86 6.22
N MET A 107 -7.36 -8.98 5.26
CA MET A 107 -5.95 -9.26 5.53
C MET A 107 -5.12 -8.03 5.86
N SER A 108 -5.72 -6.87 5.90
CA SER A 108 -4.96 -5.63 6.09
C SER A 108 -5.77 -4.65 6.92
N ARG A 109 -5.10 -4.00 7.86
CA ARG A 109 -5.52 -2.74 8.46
C ARG A 109 -6.03 -1.73 7.43
N LEU A 110 -5.64 -1.90 6.19
CA LEU A 110 -5.86 -0.98 5.08
C LEU A 110 -7.10 -1.29 4.25
N GLU A 111 -7.82 -2.36 4.52
CA GLU A 111 -9.16 -2.52 4.00
C GLU A 111 -10.12 -1.55 4.71
N ILE A 112 -9.82 -0.24 4.56
CA ILE A 112 -10.77 0.82 4.84
C ILE A 112 -12.00 0.66 3.94
N ILE A 113 -11.86 -0.13 2.87
CA ILE A 113 -12.82 -0.33 1.81
C ILE A 113 -13.08 -1.84 1.64
N SER A 114 -13.61 -2.49 2.66
CA SER A 114 -13.84 -3.94 2.64
C SER A 114 -15.12 -4.38 1.93
N ASP A 115 -16.00 -3.45 1.58
CA ASP A 115 -17.25 -3.78 0.89
C ASP A 115 -17.09 -3.53 -0.62
N ALA A 116 -17.03 -4.63 -1.38
CA ALA A 116 -16.84 -4.60 -2.84
C ALA A 116 -17.97 -3.87 -3.61
N THR A 117 -19.12 -3.66 -2.97
CA THR A 117 -20.30 -3.06 -3.60
C THR A 117 -20.44 -1.55 -3.41
N ALA A 118 -19.83 -0.99 -2.33
CA ALA A 118 -19.88 0.45 -2.06
C ALA A 118 -18.62 0.96 -1.33
N PRO A 119 -17.44 0.74 -1.88
CA PRO A 119 -16.18 0.93 -1.15
C PRO A 119 -15.86 2.37 -0.75
N TYR A 120 -16.48 3.36 -1.40
CA TYR A 120 -16.18 4.79 -1.16
C TYR A 120 -17.14 5.46 -0.17
N GLN A 121 -18.30 4.89 0.05
CA GLN A 121 -19.42 5.59 0.70
C GLN A 121 -19.16 5.91 2.17
N LYS A 122 -18.28 5.15 2.83
CA LYS A 122 -17.99 5.27 4.26
C LYS A 122 -16.61 5.83 4.61
N LEU A 123 -15.87 6.36 3.65
CA LEU A 123 -14.58 6.99 3.93
C LEU A 123 -14.73 8.48 4.20
N PRO A 124 -14.34 8.97 5.37
CA PRO A 124 -14.24 10.39 5.63
C PRO A 124 -13.00 10.93 4.88
N GLY A 125 -13.21 11.53 3.74
CA GLY A 125 -12.16 12.09 2.91
C GLY A 125 -12.17 11.58 1.47
N ALA A 126 -11.41 12.25 0.60
CA ALA A 126 -11.30 11.88 -0.80
C ALA A 126 -10.45 10.63 -0.96
N ALA A 127 -11.05 9.59 -1.51
CA ALA A 127 -10.36 8.37 -1.91
C ALA A 127 -10.80 7.95 -3.31
N THR A 128 -9.94 7.21 -3.98
CA THR A 128 -10.23 6.61 -5.28
C THR A 128 -9.77 5.17 -5.26
N VAL A 129 -10.61 4.28 -5.78
CA VAL A 129 -10.26 2.86 -5.95
C VAL A 129 -10.41 2.50 -7.42
N MET A 130 -9.38 1.86 -7.96
CA MET A 130 -9.42 1.23 -9.27
C MET A 130 -9.39 -0.28 -9.06
N GLY A 131 -10.51 -0.95 -9.34
CA GLY A 131 -10.63 -2.40 -9.20
C GLY A 131 -10.14 -3.16 -10.43
N MET A 132 -10.07 -4.50 -10.31
CA MET A 132 -9.56 -5.40 -11.34
C MET A 132 -10.22 -5.22 -12.70
N GLN A 133 -11.53 -4.97 -12.77
CA GLN A 133 -12.22 -4.79 -14.05
C GLN A 133 -11.69 -3.58 -14.81
N THR A 134 -11.53 -2.44 -14.13
CA THR A 134 -10.95 -1.23 -14.72
C THR A 134 -9.50 -1.44 -15.12
N ILE A 135 -8.69 -2.09 -14.27
CA ILE A 135 -7.30 -2.41 -14.58
C ILE A 135 -7.19 -3.28 -15.84
N LYS A 136 -8.08 -4.27 -16.00
CA LYS A 136 -8.13 -5.11 -17.20
C LYS A 136 -8.53 -4.34 -18.46
N LEU A 137 -9.43 -3.35 -18.34
CA LEU A 137 -9.84 -2.51 -19.46
C LEU A 137 -8.72 -1.56 -19.90
N VAL A 138 -8.01 -0.96 -18.93
CA VAL A 138 -6.84 -0.10 -19.19
C VAL A 138 -5.70 -0.92 -19.79
N ASN A 139 -5.54 -2.18 -19.35
CA ASN A 139 -4.45 -3.08 -19.76
C ASN A 139 -3.06 -2.42 -19.69
N PRO A 140 -2.68 -1.87 -18.54
CA PRO A 140 -1.52 -1.01 -18.40
C PRO A 140 -0.20 -1.77 -18.64
N LEU A 141 0.76 -1.11 -19.30
CA LEU A 141 2.13 -1.61 -19.46
C LEU A 141 2.97 -1.40 -18.19
N GLY A 142 2.63 -0.39 -17.40
CA GLY A 142 3.23 -0.06 -16.13
C GLY A 142 2.22 0.57 -15.17
N THR A 143 2.58 0.67 -13.89
CA THR A 143 1.69 1.27 -12.87
C THR A 143 1.46 2.77 -13.08
N GLN A 144 2.29 3.46 -13.86
CA GLN A 144 2.05 4.85 -14.24
C GLN A 144 0.72 5.00 -14.99
N GLU A 145 0.46 4.18 -15.98
CA GLU A 145 -0.78 4.25 -16.77
C GLU A 145 -2.03 4.03 -15.89
N MET A 146 -1.91 3.22 -14.83
CA MET A 146 -2.99 3.09 -13.84
C MET A 146 -3.23 4.41 -13.10
N LEU A 147 -2.16 5.11 -12.72
CA LEU A 147 -2.23 6.35 -11.94
C LEU A 147 -2.78 7.53 -12.76
N GLU A 148 -2.60 7.53 -14.08
CA GLU A 148 -3.14 8.55 -15.00
C GLU A 148 -4.69 8.59 -14.98
N HIS A 149 -5.32 7.48 -14.65
CA HIS A 149 -6.78 7.39 -14.51
C HIS A 149 -7.30 7.84 -13.13
N ILE A 150 -6.42 8.25 -12.22
CA ILE A 150 -6.82 8.67 -10.86
C ILE A 150 -6.86 10.20 -10.77
N PRO A 151 -8.04 10.81 -10.56
CA PRO A 151 -8.15 12.26 -10.47
C PRO A 151 -7.24 12.87 -9.40
N GLY A 152 -6.52 13.93 -9.76
CA GLY A 152 -5.64 14.67 -8.85
C GLY A 152 -4.29 14.02 -8.60
N ILE A 153 -3.93 12.98 -9.33
CA ILE A 153 -2.55 12.50 -9.42
C ILE A 153 -1.89 13.19 -10.61
N ASN A 154 -0.66 13.65 -10.40
CA ASN A 154 0.25 14.08 -11.45
C ASN A 154 1.52 13.24 -11.32
N GLY A 155 1.95 12.67 -12.42
CA GLY A 155 3.11 11.80 -12.44
C GLY A 155 3.68 11.65 -13.83
N PHE A 156 4.90 11.19 -13.89
CA PHE A 156 5.58 10.86 -15.15
C PHE A 156 6.57 9.71 -14.91
N SER A 157 6.81 8.95 -15.96
CA SER A 157 7.91 8.00 -16.02
C SER A 157 9.19 8.74 -16.40
N ASP A 158 10.28 8.48 -15.68
CA ASP A 158 11.55 9.12 -15.99
C ASP A 158 12.20 8.55 -17.27
N ASP A 159 11.90 7.29 -17.63
CA ASP A 159 12.64 6.56 -18.67
C ASP A 159 11.78 5.93 -19.75
N GLY A 160 10.50 6.26 -19.82
CA GLY A 160 9.61 5.71 -20.82
C GLY A 160 8.83 4.48 -20.35
N ILE A 161 8.49 3.57 -21.26
CA ILE A 161 7.46 2.57 -21.09
C ILE A 161 7.99 1.35 -20.35
N GLY A 162 7.27 0.97 -19.29
CA GLY A 162 7.36 -0.37 -18.69
C GLY A 162 8.42 -0.57 -17.61
N ASN A 163 9.24 0.43 -17.34
CA ASN A 163 10.18 0.39 -16.23
C ASN A 163 9.56 0.80 -14.89
N SER A 164 10.31 0.64 -13.80
CA SER A 164 9.84 0.84 -12.43
C SER A 164 10.00 2.28 -11.92
N ARG A 165 10.60 3.20 -12.68
CA ARG A 165 10.97 4.53 -12.19
C ARG A 165 9.89 5.56 -12.51
N ILE A 166 9.08 5.88 -11.50
CA ILE A 166 7.93 6.79 -11.62
C ILE A 166 8.04 7.90 -10.57
N SER A 167 7.81 9.13 -10.99
CA SER A 167 7.66 10.29 -10.13
C SER A 167 6.18 10.63 -9.95
N ILE A 168 5.68 10.65 -8.71
CA ILE A 168 4.25 10.79 -8.39
C ILE A 168 4.03 11.94 -7.42
N GLY A 169 3.14 12.86 -7.78
CA GLY A 169 2.59 13.90 -6.91
C GLY A 169 1.07 13.79 -6.81
N ILE A 170 0.51 14.28 -5.74
CA ILE A 170 -0.92 14.32 -5.50
C ILE A 170 -1.35 15.76 -5.25
N ARG A 171 -2.44 16.20 -5.88
CA ARG A 171 -3.04 17.55 -5.70
C ARG A 171 -2.05 18.70 -5.94
N GLY A 172 -1.23 18.58 -7.00
CA GLY A 172 -0.29 19.62 -7.41
C GLY A 172 1.03 19.66 -6.62
N LEU A 173 1.25 18.75 -5.68
CA LEU A 173 2.58 18.59 -5.07
C LEU A 173 3.59 18.16 -6.14
N ASN A 174 4.82 18.65 -6.01
CA ASN A 174 5.91 18.32 -6.91
C ASN A 174 6.09 16.79 -6.95
N PRO A 175 5.94 16.15 -8.11
CA PRO A 175 6.00 14.69 -8.23
C PRO A 175 7.41 14.14 -8.11
N ARG A 176 8.43 14.97 -8.18
CA ARG A 176 9.83 14.54 -8.23
C ARG A 176 10.14 13.50 -7.17
N ARG A 177 10.46 12.28 -7.65
CA ARG A 177 10.86 11.12 -6.85
C ARG A 177 9.82 10.63 -5.84
N SER A 178 8.55 11.04 -5.99
CA SER A 178 7.43 10.64 -5.12
C SER A 178 7.63 10.89 -3.62
N SER A 179 8.46 11.86 -3.25
CA SER A 179 9.00 12.04 -1.88
C SER A 179 8.00 12.59 -0.86
N ARG A 180 6.75 12.88 -1.26
CA ARG A 180 5.70 13.39 -0.36
C ARG A 180 4.42 12.55 -0.41
N VAL A 181 4.53 11.36 -0.97
CA VAL A 181 3.44 10.38 -1.09
C VAL A 181 3.91 9.07 -0.51
N LEU A 182 3.16 8.51 0.42
CA LEU A 182 3.44 7.17 0.95
C LEU A 182 2.96 6.13 -0.04
N ILE A 183 3.85 5.23 -0.44
CA ILE A 183 3.54 4.19 -1.41
C ILE A 183 3.70 2.81 -0.77
N LEU A 184 2.65 2.02 -0.90
CA LEU A 184 2.51 0.72 -0.26
C LEU A 184 2.22 -0.37 -1.30
N GLU A 185 2.66 -1.58 -1.01
CA GLU A 185 2.21 -2.81 -1.67
C GLU A 185 1.64 -3.75 -0.60
N ASP A 186 0.35 -4.10 -0.71
CA ASP A 186 -0.38 -4.88 0.31
C ASP A 186 -0.25 -4.29 1.73
N GLY A 187 -0.16 -2.97 1.84
CA GLY A 187 -0.03 -2.27 3.12
C GLY A 187 1.39 -2.13 3.65
N VAL A 188 2.38 -2.70 3.00
CA VAL A 188 3.80 -2.61 3.37
C VAL A 188 4.45 -1.47 2.59
N PRO A 189 5.21 -0.56 3.24
CA PRO A 189 5.96 0.48 2.54
C PRO A 189 6.99 -0.11 1.58
N ILE A 190 7.01 0.39 0.33
CA ILE A 190 7.93 -0.10 -0.71
C ILE A 190 9.00 0.92 -1.11
N GLN A 191 8.98 2.11 -0.49
CA GLN A 191 10.05 3.07 -0.65
C GLN A 191 11.36 2.52 -0.06
N PRO A 192 12.50 2.75 -0.72
CA PRO A 192 13.78 2.13 -0.33
C PRO A 192 14.22 2.45 1.10
N ALA A 193 13.98 3.69 1.58
CA ALA A 193 14.18 4.12 2.96
C ALA A 193 13.16 5.22 3.27
N LEU A 194 12.16 4.88 4.06
CA LEU A 194 10.94 5.68 4.25
C LEU A 194 11.22 7.04 4.92
N TYR A 195 12.19 7.10 5.82
CA TYR A 195 12.55 8.30 6.56
C TYR A 195 13.65 9.12 5.88
N VAL A 196 14.78 8.49 5.54
CA VAL A 196 15.94 9.21 5.06
C VAL A 196 16.00 9.36 3.54
N TYR A 197 15.41 8.40 2.79
CA TYR A 197 15.44 8.43 1.32
C TYR A 197 14.15 7.86 0.70
N PRO A 198 13.04 8.60 0.75
CA PRO A 198 11.72 8.10 0.33
C PRO A 198 11.52 8.05 -1.19
N ASN A 199 12.57 8.23 -1.98
CA ASN A 199 12.48 8.29 -3.44
C ASN A 199 12.13 6.92 -4.04
N MET A 200 11.15 6.88 -4.94
CA MET A 200 10.73 5.66 -5.61
C MET A 200 11.65 5.28 -6.76
N TYR A 201 12.16 4.07 -6.72
CA TYR A 201 12.90 3.41 -7.79
C TYR A 201 12.36 2.02 -8.10
N TYR A 202 11.34 1.60 -7.40
CA TYR A 202 10.61 0.37 -7.62
C TYR A 202 9.11 0.63 -7.52
N ASN A 203 8.38 0.27 -8.55
CA ASN A 203 6.93 0.15 -8.51
C ASN A 203 6.57 -1.31 -8.86
N PRO A 204 5.57 -1.89 -8.20
CA PRO A 204 5.18 -3.26 -8.52
C PRO A 204 4.70 -3.35 -9.97
N PRO A 205 5.04 -4.43 -10.70
CA PRO A 205 4.52 -4.64 -12.05
C PRO A 205 2.99 -4.63 -12.08
N ALA A 206 2.41 -3.94 -13.07
CA ALA A 206 0.97 -3.79 -13.22
C ALA A 206 0.23 -5.14 -13.34
N GLU A 207 0.88 -6.14 -13.92
CA GLU A 207 0.36 -7.50 -14.10
C GLU A 207 0.02 -8.22 -12.78
N ARG A 208 0.64 -7.79 -11.68
CA ARG A 208 0.42 -8.36 -10.34
C ARG A 208 -0.71 -7.68 -9.57
N ILE A 209 -1.12 -6.49 -10.01
CA ILE A 209 -2.04 -5.64 -9.26
C ILE A 209 -3.48 -6.06 -9.53
N ASP A 210 -4.24 -6.20 -8.45
CA ASP A 210 -5.66 -6.51 -8.44
C ASP A 210 -6.52 -5.27 -8.18
N ARG A 211 -6.03 -4.40 -7.31
CA ARG A 211 -6.70 -3.18 -6.90
C ARG A 211 -5.67 -2.09 -6.58
N LEU A 212 -5.99 -0.87 -6.93
CA LEU A 212 -5.24 0.32 -6.56
C LEU A 212 -6.12 1.23 -5.70
N GLU A 213 -5.64 1.59 -4.52
CA GLU A 213 -6.31 2.56 -3.64
C GLU A 213 -5.45 3.82 -3.47
N VAL A 214 -6.09 4.97 -3.60
CA VAL A 214 -5.45 6.28 -3.38
C VAL A 214 -6.26 7.06 -2.35
N ILE A 215 -5.66 7.33 -1.21
CA ILE A 215 -6.25 8.08 -0.10
C ILE A 215 -5.60 9.46 -0.08
N LYS A 216 -6.42 10.50 -0.25
CA LYS A 216 -5.96 11.88 -0.40
C LYS A 216 -6.31 12.80 0.79
N GLY A 217 -7.03 12.28 1.77
CA GLY A 217 -7.62 13.07 2.84
C GLY A 217 -7.34 12.53 4.24
N SER A 218 -8.25 12.82 5.17
CA SER A 218 -8.15 12.48 6.59
C SER A 218 -7.99 10.99 6.87
N GLY A 219 -8.36 10.10 5.93
CA GLY A 219 -8.06 8.68 6.01
C GLY A 219 -6.56 8.34 6.08
N ALA A 220 -5.66 9.28 5.75
CA ALA A 220 -4.22 9.11 5.82
C ALA A 220 -3.62 9.14 7.24
N ILE A 221 -4.40 9.49 8.28
CA ILE A 221 -3.94 9.62 9.68
C ILE A 221 -3.27 8.33 10.20
N ASN A 222 -3.81 7.18 9.83
CA ASN A 222 -3.32 5.87 10.30
C ASN A 222 -1.97 5.46 9.68
N PHE A 223 -1.52 6.19 8.64
CA PHE A 223 -0.30 5.86 7.91
C PHE A 223 0.89 6.70 8.40
N GLY A 224 2.07 6.27 8.08
CA GLY A 224 3.32 6.84 8.60
C GLY A 224 3.79 8.11 7.89
N PRO A 225 5.10 8.31 7.81
CA PRO A 225 5.68 9.46 7.14
C PRO A 225 5.36 9.49 5.64
N GLN A 226 5.65 10.60 4.99
CA GLN A 226 5.42 10.86 3.55
C GLN A 226 3.92 10.98 3.19
N THR A 227 3.06 11.36 4.14
CA THR A 227 1.61 11.47 3.93
C THR A 227 1.11 12.88 3.61
N MET A 228 2.00 13.81 3.26
CA MET A 228 1.60 15.19 2.90
C MET A 228 0.68 15.23 1.68
N GLY A 229 0.97 14.42 0.65
CA GLY A 229 0.12 14.27 -0.54
C GLY A 229 -1.00 13.25 -0.36
N GLY A 230 -0.76 12.23 0.43
CA GLY A 230 -1.66 11.10 0.62
C GLY A 230 -0.94 9.76 0.58
N VAL A 231 -1.71 8.71 0.35
CA VAL A 231 -1.25 7.32 0.35
C VAL A 231 -1.70 6.62 -0.93
N ILE A 232 -0.81 5.90 -1.55
CA ILE A 232 -1.09 4.98 -2.66
C ILE A 232 -0.83 3.57 -2.17
N ASN A 233 -1.80 2.67 -2.33
CA ASN A 233 -1.64 1.28 -1.95
C ASN A 233 -2.00 0.37 -3.12
N TYR A 234 -1.01 -0.38 -3.59
CA TYR A 234 -1.16 -1.41 -4.60
C TYR A 234 -1.52 -2.72 -3.91
N PHE A 235 -2.70 -3.26 -4.17
CA PHE A 235 -3.08 -4.59 -3.71
C PHE A 235 -2.76 -5.62 -4.78
N THR A 236 -1.95 -6.59 -4.41
CA THR A 236 -1.63 -7.68 -5.30
C THR A 236 -2.68 -8.78 -5.24
N ARG A 237 -2.90 -9.47 -6.37
CA ARG A 237 -3.83 -10.60 -6.43
C ARG A 237 -3.50 -11.63 -5.37
N ARG A 238 -4.51 -12.11 -4.64
CA ARG A 238 -4.36 -13.17 -3.67
C ARG A 238 -4.28 -14.53 -4.34
N PRO A 239 -3.60 -15.53 -3.72
CA PRO A 239 -3.59 -16.90 -4.24
C PRO A 239 -4.99 -17.43 -4.50
N ARG A 240 -5.14 -18.15 -5.61
CA ARG A 240 -6.41 -18.73 -6.05
C ARG A 240 -6.93 -19.76 -5.05
N ASN A 241 -8.26 -19.90 -4.99
CA ASN A 241 -8.89 -20.92 -4.18
C ASN A 241 -8.67 -22.32 -4.75
N ASP A 242 -8.76 -22.46 -6.09
CA ASP A 242 -8.53 -23.71 -6.80
C ASP A 242 -7.22 -23.66 -7.58
N PHE A 243 -6.64 -24.83 -7.83
CA PHE A 243 -5.44 -24.91 -8.66
C PHE A 243 -5.72 -24.43 -10.07
N GLY A 244 -4.89 -23.51 -10.55
CA GLY A 244 -5.00 -22.93 -11.88
C GLY A 244 -3.88 -21.96 -12.17
N GLY A 245 -3.96 -21.31 -13.32
CA GLY A 245 -2.94 -20.35 -13.73
C GLY A 245 -3.43 -19.33 -14.74
N THR A 246 -2.59 -18.33 -14.98
CA THR A 246 -2.73 -17.33 -16.03
C THR A 246 -1.42 -17.25 -16.79
N PHE A 247 -1.50 -17.18 -18.09
CA PHE A 247 -0.38 -16.88 -18.96
C PHE A 247 -0.78 -15.73 -19.87
N LYS A 248 0.02 -14.66 -19.88
CA LYS A 248 -0.26 -13.44 -20.65
C LYS A 248 1.00 -13.02 -21.40
N ILE A 249 0.87 -12.77 -22.69
CA ILE A 249 1.90 -12.16 -23.52
C ILE A 249 1.36 -10.82 -24.01
N THR A 250 2.17 -9.78 -23.90
CA THR A 250 1.89 -8.46 -24.46
C THR A 250 3.08 -8.04 -25.32
N THR A 251 2.84 -7.58 -26.53
CA THR A 251 3.89 -7.06 -27.44
C THR A 251 3.46 -5.70 -27.97
N GLY A 252 4.42 -4.88 -28.33
CA GLY A 252 4.17 -3.53 -28.84
C GLY A 252 5.32 -2.99 -29.67
N GLU A 253 5.24 -1.72 -30.01
CA GLU A 253 6.29 -0.99 -30.73
C GLU A 253 7.58 -0.92 -29.90
N ASN A 254 8.68 -0.52 -30.53
CA ASN A 254 10.01 -0.36 -29.92
C ASN A 254 10.46 -1.64 -29.18
N GLY A 255 10.27 -2.81 -29.81
CA GLY A 255 10.72 -4.09 -29.25
C GLY A 255 10.05 -4.49 -27.93
N PHE A 256 8.95 -3.82 -27.55
CA PHE A 256 8.28 -4.12 -26.28
C PHE A 256 7.71 -5.53 -26.24
N ALA A 257 8.06 -6.27 -25.19
CA ALA A 257 7.49 -7.58 -24.87
C ALA A 257 7.36 -7.77 -23.37
N SER A 258 6.23 -8.29 -22.93
CA SER A 258 5.95 -8.69 -21.54
C SER A 258 5.37 -10.09 -21.51
N ILE A 259 5.96 -10.99 -20.74
CA ILE A 259 5.50 -12.36 -20.53
C ILE A 259 5.23 -12.52 -19.03
N PHE A 260 3.97 -12.71 -18.69
CA PHE A 260 3.55 -12.94 -17.33
C PHE A 260 2.96 -14.35 -17.18
N SER A 261 3.41 -15.06 -16.17
CA SER A 261 2.90 -16.39 -15.81
C SER A 261 2.56 -16.43 -14.32
N GLU A 262 1.41 -17.00 -14.02
CA GLU A 262 0.94 -17.22 -12.65
C GLU A 262 0.40 -18.63 -12.56
N ILE A 263 0.84 -19.38 -11.55
CA ILE A 263 0.36 -20.72 -11.26
C ILE A 263 0.22 -20.89 -9.75
N GLY A 264 -0.91 -21.39 -9.31
CA GLY A 264 -1.13 -21.56 -7.89
C GLY A 264 -2.54 -22.03 -7.56
N GLY A 265 -2.91 -21.85 -6.30
CA GLY A 265 -4.13 -22.36 -5.73
C GLY A 265 -4.01 -23.81 -5.29
N SER A 266 -4.96 -24.26 -4.50
CA SER A 266 -5.01 -25.64 -3.99
C SER A 266 -6.42 -25.99 -3.54
N LYS A 267 -6.82 -27.23 -3.72
CA LYS A 267 -8.03 -27.79 -3.10
C LYS A 267 -7.89 -27.90 -1.58
N ASN A 268 -6.67 -27.78 -1.04
CA ASN A 268 -6.47 -27.70 0.40
C ASN A 268 -7.01 -26.37 0.92
N GLU A 269 -8.04 -26.42 1.74
CA GLU A 269 -8.69 -25.23 2.31
C GLU A 269 -7.73 -24.37 3.18
N LYS A 270 -6.72 -25.01 3.78
CA LYS A 270 -5.79 -24.34 4.71
C LYS A 270 -4.57 -23.72 4.05
N LEU A 271 -4.12 -24.22 2.91
CA LEU A 271 -2.85 -23.78 2.32
C LEU A 271 -3.01 -23.55 0.82
N LYS A 272 -2.77 -22.31 0.39
CA LYS A 272 -2.88 -21.87 -1.00
C LYS A 272 -1.58 -21.19 -1.44
N PRO A 273 -0.68 -21.93 -2.07
CA PRO A 273 0.55 -21.36 -2.65
C PRO A 273 0.26 -20.79 -4.04
N GLU A 274 1.05 -19.80 -4.46
CA GLU A 274 1.03 -19.23 -5.81
C GLU A 274 2.43 -18.71 -6.17
N LEU A 275 2.88 -19.00 -7.39
CA LEU A 275 4.08 -18.47 -7.99
C LEU A 275 3.73 -17.58 -9.17
N GLN A 276 4.31 -16.39 -9.23
CA GLN A 276 4.19 -15.45 -10.34
C GLN A 276 5.57 -15.16 -10.90
N LEU A 277 5.69 -15.17 -12.22
CA LEU A 277 6.92 -14.86 -12.96
C LEU A 277 6.59 -13.82 -14.04
N LEU A 278 7.40 -12.78 -14.13
CA LEU A 278 7.33 -11.77 -15.18
C LEU A 278 8.70 -11.60 -15.80
N TYR A 279 8.72 -11.56 -17.13
CA TYR A 279 9.81 -11.05 -17.94
C TYR A 279 9.28 -9.93 -18.82
N LYS A 280 9.96 -8.80 -18.82
CA LYS A 280 9.58 -7.63 -19.60
C LYS A 280 10.82 -6.99 -20.21
N LYS A 281 10.73 -6.55 -21.48
CA LYS A 281 11.80 -5.82 -22.17
C LYS A 281 11.22 -4.80 -23.13
N GLY A 282 12.05 -3.88 -23.56
CA GLY A 282 11.76 -2.92 -24.62
C GLY A 282 13.01 -2.15 -25.02
N ASP A 283 13.04 -1.68 -26.26
CA ASP A 283 14.15 -0.87 -26.77
C ASP A 283 13.99 0.61 -26.38
N GLY A 284 12.77 0.99 -25.94
CA GLY A 284 12.43 2.35 -25.54
C GLY A 284 12.18 3.29 -26.72
N PHE A 285 11.83 4.52 -26.40
CA PHE A 285 11.50 5.56 -27.38
C PHE A 285 12.74 6.26 -27.94
N ARG A 286 13.77 6.47 -27.10
CA ARG A 286 15.01 7.18 -27.42
C ARG A 286 16.11 6.21 -27.82
N GLN A 287 17.16 6.72 -28.41
CA GLN A 287 18.42 6.01 -28.61
C GLN A 287 18.96 5.55 -27.25
N ASN A 288 19.50 4.32 -27.19
CA ASN A 288 20.04 3.73 -25.95
C ASN A 288 19.09 3.85 -24.75
N ASN A 289 17.84 3.47 -24.93
CA ASN A 289 16.82 3.51 -23.88
C ASN A 289 16.24 2.12 -23.59
N GLU A 290 17.00 1.08 -23.87
CA GLU A 290 16.60 -0.32 -23.66
C GLU A 290 16.43 -0.62 -22.17
N PHE A 291 15.50 -1.49 -21.89
CA PHE A 291 15.34 -2.04 -20.56
C PHE A 291 14.97 -3.52 -20.58
N GLU A 292 15.35 -4.20 -19.52
CA GLU A 292 14.98 -5.58 -19.22
C GLU A 292 14.62 -5.70 -17.74
N GLN A 293 13.48 -6.35 -17.45
CA GLN A 293 12.98 -6.57 -16.08
C GLN A 293 12.60 -8.03 -15.88
N ILE A 294 13.02 -8.58 -14.74
CA ILE A 294 12.61 -9.89 -14.25
C ILE A 294 11.98 -9.71 -12.88
N ASN A 295 10.78 -10.25 -12.68
CA ASN A 295 10.13 -10.25 -11.37
C ASN A 295 9.61 -11.64 -11.05
N ALA A 296 9.94 -12.15 -9.86
CA ALA A 296 9.44 -13.41 -9.34
C ALA A 296 8.79 -13.18 -7.97
N THR A 297 7.60 -13.73 -7.78
CA THR A 297 6.85 -13.59 -6.52
C THR A 297 6.28 -14.93 -6.10
N LEU A 298 6.64 -15.35 -4.90
CA LEU A 298 6.02 -16.49 -4.22
C LEU A 298 5.04 -15.95 -3.17
N LYS A 299 3.84 -16.47 -3.18
CA LYS A 299 2.79 -16.14 -2.22
C LYS A 299 2.26 -17.42 -1.57
N ILE A 300 1.98 -17.34 -0.30
CA ILE A 300 1.37 -18.44 0.46
C ILE A 300 0.28 -17.83 1.33
N ASN A 301 -0.95 -18.28 1.13
CA ASN A 301 -2.05 -17.98 2.03
C ASN A 301 -2.31 -19.20 2.91
N TYR A 302 -2.17 -19.05 4.22
CA TYR A 302 -2.34 -20.11 5.21
C TYR A 302 -3.45 -19.75 6.20
N LEU A 303 -4.46 -20.61 6.27
CA LEU A 303 -5.65 -20.50 7.11
C LEU A 303 -5.60 -21.59 8.20
N PRO A 304 -4.83 -21.38 9.29
CA PRO A 304 -4.72 -22.39 10.35
C PRO A 304 -6.05 -22.67 11.03
N SER A 305 -6.95 -21.67 11.07
CA SER A 305 -8.30 -21.76 11.62
C SER A 305 -9.21 -20.75 10.92
N LEU A 306 -10.53 -20.83 11.11
CA LEU A 306 -11.52 -19.93 10.52
C LEU A 306 -11.37 -18.47 10.97
N ASN A 307 -10.74 -18.25 12.12
CA ASN A 307 -10.53 -16.91 12.68
C ASN A 307 -9.12 -16.37 12.47
N LYS A 308 -8.25 -17.07 11.73
CA LYS A 308 -6.87 -16.65 11.52
C LYS A 308 -6.41 -16.89 10.09
N ASN A 309 -5.84 -15.86 9.50
CA ASN A 309 -5.23 -15.89 8.18
C ASN A 309 -3.77 -15.42 8.28
N VAL A 310 -2.86 -16.12 7.65
CA VAL A 310 -1.43 -15.79 7.56
C VAL A 310 -1.07 -15.75 6.08
N TYR A 311 -0.62 -14.60 5.63
CA TYR A 311 -0.17 -14.38 4.27
C TYR A 311 1.32 -14.10 4.25
N LEU A 312 2.06 -14.92 3.52
CA LEU A 312 3.48 -14.73 3.25
C LEU A 312 3.66 -14.37 1.79
N LYS A 313 4.41 -13.30 1.53
CA LYS A 313 4.82 -12.89 0.19
C LYS A 313 6.34 -12.71 0.16
N SER A 314 7.01 -13.35 -0.79
CA SER A 314 8.42 -13.12 -1.10
C SER A 314 8.54 -12.65 -2.54
N ASN A 315 9.27 -11.59 -2.77
CA ASN A 315 9.44 -10.99 -4.10
C ASN A 315 10.91 -10.74 -4.40
N ILE A 316 11.29 -11.02 -5.64
CA ILE A 316 12.58 -10.61 -6.22
C ILE A 316 12.28 -9.82 -7.49
N ASN A 317 12.93 -8.67 -7.64
CA ASN A 317 12.87 -7.85 -8.83
C ASN A 317 14.28 -7.45 -9.28
N TYR A 318 14.58 -7.66 -10.54
CA TYR A 318 15.78 -7.21 -11.21
C TYR A 318 15.39 -6.37 -12.42
N GLU A 319 16.09 -5.27 -12.63
CA GLU A 319 15.95 -4.42 -13.80
C GLU A 319 17.33 -3.91 -14.21
N ASN A 320 17.60 -3.93 -15.50
CA ASN A 320 18.74 -3.31 -16.13
C ASN A 320 18.25 -2.44 -17.28
N SER A 321 18.64 -1.17 -17.29
CA SER A 321 18.22 -0.22 -18.32
C SER A 321 19.32 0.78 -18.64
N ASN A 322 19.26 1.33 -19.83
CA ASN A 322 20.13 2.42 -20.29
C ASN A 322 19.52 3.78 -19.93
N ALA A 323 18.96 3.89 -18.73
CA ALA A 323 18.25 5.07 -18.28
C ALA A 323 19.18 6.26 -18.06
N THR A 324 18.96 7.34 -18.77
CA THR A 324 19.63 8.62 -18.52
C THR A 324 18.79 9.53 -17.61
N TYR A 325 19.46 10.30 -16.77
CA TYR A 325 18.84 11.36 -15.97
C TYR A 325 18.82 12.71 -16.70
N THR A 326 19.62 12.82 -17.75
CA THR A 326 19.85 14.07 -18.46
C THR A 326 18.72 14.32 -19.45
N GLY A 327 18.04 15.45 -19.31
CA GLY A 327 17.06 15.92 -20.28
C GLY A 327 17.74 16.49 -21.53
N LEU A 328 16.92 16.70 -22.56
CA LEU A 328 17.35 17.40 -23.78
C LEU A 328 17.37 18.92 -23.56
N THR A 329 18.20 19.63 -24.31
CA THR A 329 18.03 21.06 -24.51
C THR A 329 16.82 21.31 -25.41
N GLU A 330 16.29 22.53 -25.46
CA GLU A 330 15.18 22.90 -26.34
C GLU A 330 15.55 22.59 -27.80
N TRP A 331 16.74 23.01 -28.23
CA TRP A 331 17.26 22.72 -29.54
C TRP A 331 17.26 21.21 -29.87
N SER A 332 17.82 20.38 -29.00
CA SER A 332 17.85 18.91 -29.23
C SER A 332 16.46 18.31 -29.28
N PHE A 333 15.53 18.78 -28.45
CA PHE A 333 14.14 18.30 -28.43
C PHE A 333 13.41 18.65 -29.73
N GLU A 334 13.61 19.86 -30.24
CA GLU A 334 12.96 20.30 -31.50
C GLU A 334 13.53 19.61 -32.74
N ASN A 335 14.83 19.32 -32.75
CA ASN A 335 15.48 18.75 -33.94
C ASN A 335 15.56 17.23 -33.94
N ASP A 336 15.81 16.59 -32.78
CA ASP A 336 15.80 15.13 -32.60
C ASP A 336 15.30 14.72 -31.21
N PRO A 337 13.99 14.55 -31.03
CA PRO A 337 13.44 14.15 -29.74
C PRO A 337 13.85 12.74 -29.28
N LYS A 338 14.43 11.94 -30.18
CA LYS A 338 14.97 10.60 -29.89
C LYS A 338 16.42 10.63 -29.46
N PHE A 339 17.08 11.77 -29.55
CA PHE A 339 18.48 11.92 -29.18
C PHE A 339 18.71 11.53 -27.69
N ASN A 340 19.75 10.76 -27.43
CA ASN A 340 20.24 10.48 -26.09
C ASN A 340 21.57 11.20 -25.87
N PRO A 341 21.63 12.19 -24.97
CA PRO A 341 22.87 12.96 -24.73
C PRO A 341 23.96 12.12 -24.03
N LYS A 342 23.61 10.94 -23.49
CA LYS A 342 24.51 10.08 -22.70
C LYS A 342 24.33 8.60 -23.03
N GLU A 343 24.98 8.14 -24.07
CA GLU A 343 24.87 6.78 -24.59
C GLU A 343 25.34 5.71 -23.61
N ASN A 344 26.24 6.06 -22.66
CA ASN A 344 26.84 5.11 -21.75
C ASN A 344 26.18 5.07 -20.36
N ASP A 345 25.11 5.85 -20.14
CA ASP A 345 24.37 5.79 -18.89
C ASP A 345 23.76 4.39 -18.70
N ASN A 346 23.90 3.83 -17.51
CA ASN A 346 23.33 2.53 -17.17
C ASN A 346 22.75 2.53 -15.76
N PHE A 347 21.57 1.97 -15.65
CA PHE A 347 20.82 1.88 -14.40
C PHE A 347 20.45 0.43 -14.12
N LYS A 348 20.84 -0.07 -12.96
CA LYS A 348 20.48 -1.42 -12.48
C LYS A 348 19.86 -1.34 -11.11
N ILE A 349 18.80 -2.12 -10.91
CA ILE A 349 18.23 -2.36 -9.60
C ILE A 349 18.10 -3.86 -9.33
N PHE A 350 18.28 -4.20 -8.07
CA PHE A 350 17.90 -5.48 -7.51
C PHE A 350 17.15 -5.26 -6.22
N ARG A 351 15.97 -5.88 -6.08
CA ARG A 351 15.16 -5.83 -4.86
C ARG A 351 14.78 -7.24 -4.45
N ALA A 352 14.94 -7.54 -3.17
CA ALA A 352 14.38 -8.73 -2.54
C ALA A 352 13.57 -8.31 -1.32
N SER A 353 12.41 -8.91 -1.10
CA SER A 353 11.58 -8.63 0.08
C SER A 353 10.81 -9.85 0.56
N ILE A 354 10.49 -9.83 1.86
CA ILE A 354 9.62 -10.80 2.51
C ILE A 354 8.64 -10.02 3.38
N ASP A 355 7.34 -10.26 3.15
CA ASP A 355 6.25 -9.67 3.89
C ASP A 355 5.41 -10.79 4.54
N LEU A 356 5.19 -10.70 5.85
CA LEU A 356 4.31 -11.58 6.61
C LEU A 356 3.16 -10.75 7.18
N ILE A 357 1.94 -11.06 6.76
CA ILE A 357 0.74 -10.38 7.21
C ILE A 357 -0.18 -11.41 7.88
N GLN A 358 -0.51 -11.19 9.14
CA GLN A 358 -1.43 -12.03 9.90
C GLN A 358 -2.64 -11.22 10.32
N SER A 359 -3.82 -11.72 10.02
CA SER A 359 -5.09 -11.20 10.53
C SER A 359 -5.77 -12.27 11.38
N GLU A 360 -6.26 -11.89 12.56
CA GLU A 360 -6.87 -12.80 13.52
C GLU A 360 -8.08 -12.12 14.18
N ARG A 361 -9.22 -12.82 14.17
CA ARG A 361 -10.41 -12.41 14.91
C ARG A 361 -10.36 -13.07 16.29
N LEU A 362 -10.11 -12.27 17.32
CA LEU A 362 -10.00 -12.74 18.70
C LEU A 362 -11.36 -12.96 19.34
N SER A 363 -12.37 -12.14 18.95
CA SER A 363 -13.77 -12.29 19.35
C SER A 363 -14.70 -11.68 18.29
N SER A 364 -16.00 -11.68 18.50
CA SER A 364 -16.98 -11.00 17.63
C SER A 364 -16.73 -9.51 17.49
N VAL A 365 -16.08 -8.88 18.47
CA VAL A 365 -15.84 -7.44 18.51
C VAL A 365 -14.38 -7.05 18.39
N LEU A 366 -13.43 -7.98 18.56
CA LEU A 366 -12.00 -7.69 18.60
C LEU A 366 -11.24 -8.44 17.52
N SER A 367 -10.54 -7.72 16.66
CA SER A 367 -9.60 -8.26 15.70
C SER A 367 -8.19 -7.70 15.90
N LYS A 368 -7.20 -8.48 15.46
CA LYS A 368 -5.78 -8.19 15.54
C LYS A 368 -5.15 -8.34 14.17
N ASN A 369 -4.32 -7.37 13.77
CA ASN A 369 -3.48 -7.46 12.58
C ASN A 369 -2.01 -7.32 12.97
N THR A 370 -1.17 -8.15 12.40
CA THR A 370 0.28 -8.12 12.58
C THR A 370 0.93 -8.12 11.20
N THR A 371 1.84 -7.18 10.96
CA THR A 371 2.63 -7.11 9.73
C THR A 371 4.10 -7.08 10.09
N ALA A 372 4.88 -8.02 9.56
CA ALA A 372 6.32 -8.04 9.66
C ALA A 372 6.89 -8.04 8.24
N PHE A 373 7.88 -7.21 7.98
CA PHE A 373 8.44 -7.08 6.65
C PHE A 373 9.93 -6.77 6.68
N THR A 374 10.61 -7.19 5.64
CA THR A 374 12.00 -6.83 5.40
C THR A 374 12.26 -6.70 3.90
N SER A 375 13.15 -5.79 3.54
CA SER A 375 13.58 -5.64 2.17
C SER A 375 15.05 -5.26 2.06
N TYR A 376 15.66 -5.76 1.01
CA TYR A 376 16.95 -5.36 0.49
C TYR A 376 16.73 -4.71 -0.87
N PHE A 377 17.33 -3.55 -1.09
CA PHE A 377 17.27 -2.86 -2.36
C PHE A 377 18.65 -2.34 -2.73
N ASP A 378 19.14 -2.72 -3.91
CA ASP A 378 20.42 -2.27 -4.46
C ASP A 378 20.18 -1.55 -5.77
N ARG A 379 20.75 -0.34 -5.90
CA ARG A 379 20.64 0.50 -7.07
C ARG A 379 22.02 0.95 -7.51
N ARG A 380 22.38 0.61 -8.74
CA ARG A 380 23.63 0.98 -9.39
C ARG A 380 23.31 1.89 -10.57
N TRP A 381 23.70 3.15 -10.50
CA TRP A 381 23.51 4.11 -11.58
C TRP A 381 24.84 4.70 -11.98
N TRP A 382 25.35 4.24 -13.12
CA TRP A 382 26.55 4.79 -13.74
C TRP A 382 26.12 5.82 -14.75
N ARG A 383 26.68 7.03 -14.63
CA ARG A 383 26.30 8.19 -15.41
C ARG A 383 27.54 8.85 -15.99
N GLU A 384 27.56 8.99 -17.31
CA GLU A 384 28.59 9.73 -18.02
C GLU A 384 28.58 11.20 -17.57
N ASN A 385 29.75 11.81 -17.37
CA ASN A 385 29.85 13.25 -17.18
C ASN A 385 29.48 13.95 -18.49
N ASP A 386 28.89 15.11 -18.40
CA ASP A 386 28.35 15.84 -19.54
C ASP A 386 28.92 17.24 -19.66
N VAL A 387 28.90 17.73 -20.90
CA VAL A 387 29.31 19.07 -21.28
C VAL A 387 28.25 19.70 -22.18
N PHE A 388 28.23 21.03 -22.23
CA PHE A 388 27.49 21.77 -23.21
C PHE A 388 28.43 22.17 -24.35
N ILE A 389 28.04 21.88 -25.59
CA ILE A 389 28.74 22.30 -26.78
C ILE A 389 27.83 23.17 -27.66
N LEU A 390 28.38 23.94 -28.58
CA LEU A 390 27.59 24.69 -29.53
C LEU A 390 26.98 23.73 -30.56
N ALA A 391 25.80 24.04 -31.06
CA ALA A 391 25.16 23.26 -32.11
C ALA A 391 26.02 23.18 -33.39
N SER A 392 26.80 24.24 -33.67
CA SER A 392 27.78 24.26 -34.78
C SER A 392 28.90 23.23 -34.62
N ASP A 393 29.17 22.76 -33.42
CA ASP A 393 30.25 21.82 -33.13
C ASP A 393 29.77 20.35 -33.17
N LEU A 394 28.46 20.11 -33.30
CA LEU A 394 27.95 18.80 -33.65
C LEU A 394 28.52 18.41 -34.99
N GLY A 395 29.22 17.29 -35.05
CA GLY A 395 29.87 16.79 -36.26
C GLY A 395 28.98 16.87 -37.50
N THR A 396 29.60 17.00 -38.64
CA THR A 396 28.98 17.26 -39.96
C THR A 396 27.99 16.17 -40.44
N GLU A 397 27.72 15.17 -39.67
CA GLU A 397 26.82 14.06 -39.97
C GLU A 397 25.33 14.35 -39.73
N SER A 398 24.98 15.53 -39.22
CA SER A 398 23.61 15.98 -39.10
C SER A 398 23.35 17.14 -40.09
N PRO A 399 23.00 16.86 -41.36
CA PRO A 399 22.79 17.91 -42.38
C PRO A 399 21.61 18.84 -42.05
N SER A 400 20.67 18.39 -41.19
CA SER A 400 19.56 19.23 -40.73
C SER A 400 20.02 20.29 -39.75
N ALA A 401 21.16 20.12 -39.12
CA ALA A 401 21.69 21.04 -38.17
C ALA A 401 22.02 22.39 -38.80
N ALA A 402 22.57 22.45 -39.96
CA ALA A 402 23.07 23.67 -40.56
C ALA A 402 22.03 24.73 -41.00
N ASN A 403 20.71 24.42 -40.96
CA ASN A 403 19.71 25.25 -41.66
C ASN A 403 18.66 25.92 -40.77
N TYR A 404 18.61 25.65 -39.46
CA TYR A 404 17.43 26.01 -38.67
C TYR A 404 17.69 26.73 -37.33
N TYR A 405 18.94 27.06 -36.93
CA TYR A 405 19.22 27.62 -35.63
C TYR A 405 20.30 28.66 -35.61
N ASP A 406 20.26 29.36 -34.50
CA ASP A 406 21.40 30.16 -34.09
C ASP A 406 22.58 29.20 -33.85
N PRO A 407 23.72 29.35 -34.51
CA PRO A 407 24.90 28.53 -34.33
C PRO A 407 25.42 28.55 -32.88
N TYR A 408 24.92 29.46 -32.06
CA TYR A 408 25.21 29.55 -30.63
C TYR A 408 24.28 28.78 -29.73
N ASP A 409 23.26 28.09 -30.27
CA ASP A 409 22.44 27.20 -29.49
C ASP A 409 23.28 26.08 -28.86
N LEU A 410 22.90 25.71 -27.64
CA LEU A 410 23.63 24.73 -26.86
C LEU A 410 23.02 23.34 -26.96
N VAL A 411 23.88 22.36 -27.11
CA VAL A 411 23.56 20.93 -27.06
C VAL A 411 24.29 20.32 -25.86
N ARG A 412 23.59 19.47 -25.13
CA ARG A 412 24.18 18.72 -24.01
C ARG A 412 24.58 17.34 -24.51
N VAL A 413 25.81 16.93 -24.27
CA VAL A 413 26.37 15.64 -24.70
C VAL A 413 27.22 15.03 -23.59
N GLY A 414 27.48 13.74 -23.65
CA GLY A 414 28.51 13.10 -22.83
C GLY A 414 29.88 13.69 -23.09
N ASN A 415 30.75 13.79 -22.08
CA ASN A 415 32.09 14.33 -22.25
C ASN A 415 33.06 13.37 -22.95
N GLY A 416 32.67 12.09 -23.16
CA GLY A 416 33.47 11.06 -23.81
C GLY A 416 34.72 10.64 -23.04
N GLN A 417 34.91 11.10 -21.80
CA GLN A 417 36.14 10.88 -21.04
C GLN A 417 35.93 10.00 -19.81
N ASP A 418 34.94 10.34 -18.98
CA ASP A 418 34.74 9.70 -17.69
C ASP A 418 33.24 9.62 -17.32
N ASN A 419 32.98 8.84 -16.26
CA ASN A 419 31.66 8.72 -15.67
C ASN A 419 31.75 8.68 -14.13
N PHE A 420 30.60 8.62 -13.49
CA PHE A 420 30.52 8.40 -12.05
C PHE A 420 29.38 7.42 -11.72
N GLY A 421 29.64 6.54 -10.76
CA GLY A 421 28.66 5.63 -10.21
C GLY A 421 27.98 6.22 -8.97
N ILE A 422 26.64 6.27 -8.97
CA ILE A 422 25.85 6.53 -7.78
C ILE A 422 25.28 5.20 -7.30
N LEU A 423 25.96 4.62 -6.30
CA LEU A 423 25.76 3.24 -5.84
C LEU A 423 25.04 3.28 -4.50
N ARG A 424 23.79 2.81 -4.47
CA ARG A 424 22.93 2.94 -3.31
C ARG A 424 22.38 1.60 -2.88
N THR A 425 22.58 1.28 -1.62
CA THR A 425 22.10 0.04 -1.02
C THR A 425 21.25 0.34 0.20
N PHE A 426 20.11 -0.32 0.30
CA PHE A 426 19.13 -0.10 1.35
C PHE A 426 18.76 -1.42 2.03
N TYR A 427 18.61 -1.37 3.33
CA TYR A 427 18.09 -2.45 4.17
C TYR A 427 16.95 -1.88 4.99
N VAL A 428 15.83 -2.57 5.01
CA VAL A 428 14.64 -2.17 5.78
C VAL A 428 14.11 -3.37 6.54
N ALA A 429 13.69 -3.14 7.78
CA ALA A 429 12.90 -4.08 8.56
C ALA A 429 11.84 -3.34 9.36
N GLY A 430 10.66 -3.92 9.47
CA GLY A 430 9.57 -3.34 10.24
C GLY A 430 8.64 -4.39 10.83
N TYR A 431 8.06 -4.02 11.94
CA TYR A 431 7.03 -4.80 12.62
C TYR A 431 5.93 -3.85 13.06
N GLU A 432 4.70 -4.15 12.67
CA GLU A 432 3.52 -3.40 13.05
C GLU A 432 2.46 -4.33 13.63
N GLN A 433 1.82 -3.89 14.69
CA GLN A 433 0.67 -4.57 15.26
C GLN A 433 -0.44 -3.59 15.54
N SER A 434 -1.66 -3.95 15.15
CA SER A 434 -2.86 -3.17 15.43
C SER A 434 -4.02 -4.05 15.93
N TYR A 435 -4.91 -3.40 16.67
CA TYR A 435 -6.14 -3.97 17.16
C TYR A 435 -7.30 -3.11 16.72
N ARG A 436 -8.41 -3.75 16.34
CA ARG A 436 -9.67 -3.10 16.03
C ARG A 436 -10.74 -3.65 16.95
N LEU A 437 -11.37 -2.76 17.72
CA LEU A 437 -12.42 -3.08 18.69
C LEU A 437 -13.72 -2.41 18.28
N LYS A 438 -14.76 -3.21 18.04
CA LYS A 438 -16.14 -2.72 17.88
C LYS A 438 -16.76 -2.59 19.27
N HIS A 439 -17.33 -1.44 19.58
CA HIS A 439 -17.95 -1.16 20.88
C HIS A 439 -19.05 -0.11 20.73
N LEU A 440 -19.69 0.24 21.85
CA LEU A 440 -20.60 1.37 21.93
C LEU A 440 -19.92 2.54 22.62
N LEU A 441 -19.96 3.72 22.02
CA LEU A 441 -19.50 4.95 22.64
C LEU A 441 -20.68 5.94 22.63
N PHE A 442 -21.11 6.39 23.83
CA PHE A 442 -22.30 7.22 23.99
C PHE A 442 -23.54 6.61 23.30
N GLU A 443 -23.75 5.30 23.46
CA GLU A 443 -24.82 4.49 22.83
C GLU A 443 -24.74 4.35 21.30
N ASN A 444 -23.74 4.95 20.66
CA ASN A 444 -23.53 4.85 19.23
C ASN A 444 -22.53 3.72 18.89
N LYS A 445 -22.73 3.06 17.75
CA LYS A 445 -21.79 2.08 17.25
C LYS A 445 -20.47 2.76 16.97
N SER A 446 -19.42 2.18 17.50
CA SER A 446 -18.06 2.73 17.40
C SER A 446 -17.04 1.65 17.09
N THR A 447 -15.98 2.08 16.41
CA THR A 447 -14.83 1.22 16.12
C THR A 447 -13.55 1.95 16.50
N LEU A 448 -12.90 1.46 17.55
CA LEU A 448 -11.57 1.89 17.96
C LEU A 448 -10.52 1.11 17.19
N GLU A 449 -9.56 1.80 16.61
CA GLU A 449 -8.36 1.20 16.03
C GLU A 449 -7.12 1.79 16.70
N ILE A 450 -6.28 0.93 17.26
CA ILE A 450 -5.02 1.29 17.92
C ILE A 450 -3.90 0.42 17.38
N GLY A 451 -2.74 1.01 17.12
CA GLY A 451 -1.58 0.24 16.67
C GLY A 451 -0.26 0.94 16.92
N ALA A 452 0.80 0.15 16.79
CA ALA A 452 2.17 0.60 16.93
C ALA A 452 3.07 -0.07 15.88
N ARG A 453 4.11 0.64 15.45
CA ARG A 453 5.11 0.15 14.52
C ARG A 453 6.51 0.47 15.03
N ILE A 454 7.40 -0.51 14.91
CA ILE A 454 8.85 -0.35 14.98
C ILE A 454 9.38 -0.49 13.57
N TYR A 455 10.26 0.42 13.17
CA TYR A 455 10.81 0.47 11.83
C TYR A 455 12.29 0.82 11.90
N TRP A 456 13.09 0.07 11.17
CA TRP A 456 14.52 0.27 11.02
C TRP A 456 14.89 0.33 9.55
N GLU A 457 15.79 1.26 9.20
CA GLU A 457 16.35 1.35 7.87
C GLU A 457 17.84 1.71 7.93
N ARG A 458 18.60 1.15 6.99
CA ARG A 458 19.98 1.53 6.71
C ARG A 458 20.11 1.85 5.23
N PHE A 459 20.69 3.00 4.94
CA PHE A 459 20.96 3.47 3.60
C PHE A 459 22.45 3.76 3.42
N ILE A 460 23.08 3.14 2.43
CA ILE A 460 24.45 3.35 2.02
C ILE A 460 24.43 4.14 0.71
N ASP A 461 25.05 5.31 0.68
CA ASP A 461 25.11 6.24 -0.48
C ASP A 461 26.56 6.41 -0.89
N ASP A 462 27.02 5.58 -1.81
CA ASP A 462 28.36 5.63 -2.36
C ASP A 462 28.36 6.35 -3.70
N LYS A 463 29.35 7.22 -3.92
CA LYS A 463 29.68 7.78 -5.22
C LYS A 463 31.14 7.45 -5.55
N LYS A 464 31.36 6.88 -6.73
CA LYS A 464 32.70 6.54 -7.23
C LYS A 464 32.94 7.28 -8.56
N GLN A 465 34.17 7.67 -8.82
CA GLN A 465 34.60 8.21 -10.10
C GLN A 465 35.11 7.07 -10.98
N GLY A 466 34.55 6.93 -12.18
CA GLY A 466 35.03 6.00 -13.20
C GLY A 466 36.13 6.64 -14.07
N ASP A 467 36.83 5.83 -14.79
CA ASP A 467 37.99 6.21 -15.63
C ASP A 467 37.65 6.28 -17.15
N SER A 468 36.42 5.95 -17.49
CA SER A 468 35.93 5.97 -18.87
C SER A 468 34.40 6.19 -18.90
N PRO A 469 33.80 6.58 -20.02
CA PRO A 469 32.35 6.82 -20.14
C PRO A 469 31.51 5.58 -19.78
N ASN A 470 32.02 4.40 -20.05
CA ASN A 470 31.33 3.14 -19.86
C ASN A 470 31.85 2.34 -18.66
N SER A 471 32.63 2.94 -17.76
CA SER A 471 33.08 2.27 -16.52
C SER A 471 31.89 1.78 -15.70
N ARG A 472 32.08 0.62 -15.07
CA ARG A 472 31.11 0.02 -14.12
C ARG A 472 31.75 -0.25 -12.76
N ASP A 473 32.95 0.25 -12.54
CA ASP A 473 33.65 0.39 -11.26
C ASP A 473 34.39 1.73 -11.22
N GLY A 474 34.95 2.09 -10.07
CA GLY A 474 35.61 3.38 -9.89
C GLY A 474 36.24 3.50 -8.52
N ILE A 475 36.83 4.67 -8.30
CA ILE A 475 37.62 5.00 -7.11
C ILE A 475 36.96 6.06 -6.24
N TYR A 476 37.32 6.09 -4.97
CA TYR A 476 36.98 7.16 -4.02
C TYR A 476 38.08 8.21 -3.91
N PHE A 477 39.33 7.84 -4.18
CA PHE A 477 40.50 8.66 -4.00
C PHE A 477 41.39 8.61 -5.23
N ILE A 478 41.91 9.76 -5.65
CA ILE A 478 43.06 9.83 -6.52
C ILE A 478 44.29 9.74 -5.62
N PRO A 479 45.22 8.78 -5.84
CA PRO A 479 46.44 8.69 -5.05
C PRO A 479 47.26 9.99 -5.11
N ALA A 480 47.93 10.30 -4.01
CA ALA A 480 48.88 11.41 -3.97
C ALA A 480 50.02 11.16 -4.95
N THR A 481 50.53 12.22 -5.58
CA THR A 481 51.64 12.15 -6.54
C THR A 481 53.00 12.26 -5.86
N SER A 482 53.01 12.66 -4.59
CA SER A 482 54.20 12.76 -3.73
C SER A 482 53.88 12.30 -2.30
N GLU A 483 54.90 12.03 -1.50
CA GLU A 483 54.77 11.64 -0.09
C GLU A 483 54.22 12.75 0.81
N ASP A 484 54.35 14.00 0.36
CA ASP A 484 53.93 15.21 1.11
C ASP A 484 52.49 15.61 0.82
N GLU A 485 51.81 14.96 -0.15
CA GLU A 485 50.42 15.25 -0.54
C GLU A 485 49.42 14.24 0.03
N ALA A 486 48.29 14.71 0.49
CA ALA A 486 47.18 13.85 0.83
C ALA A 486 46.44 13.34 -0.45
N PRO A 487 45.89 12.12 -0.47
CA PRO A 487 45.02 11.67 -1.56
C PRO A 487 43.84 12.61 -1.76
N THR A 488 43.51 12.90 -3.03
CA THR A 488 42.34 13.73 -3.34
C THR A 488 41.06 12.89 -3.31
N ILE A 489 40.09 13.31 -2.49
CA ILE A 489 38.79 12.66 -2.42
C ILE A 489 37.98 13.06 -3.65
N VAL A 490 37.63 12.09 -4.52
CA VAL A 490 36.80 12.27 -5.71
C VAL A 490 35.45 11.59 -5.58
N GLY A 491 35.30 10.73 -4.58
CA GLY A 491 34.09 9.96 -4.31
C GLY A 491 33.34 10.42 -3.06
N GLN A 492 32.37 9.63 -2.67
CA GLN A 492 31.56 9.81 -1.45
C GLN A 492 31.22 8.42 -0.88
N SER A 493 31.20 8.29 0.44
CA SER A 493 30.66 7.10 1.10
C SER A 493 29.96 7.50 2.39
N HIS A 494 28.63 7.63 2.32
CA HIS A 494 27.79 8.00 3.46
C HIS A 494 26.92 6.83 3.89
N HIS A 495 26.89 6.53 5.16
CA HIS A 495 25.97 5.60 5.79
C HIS A 495 24.95 6.37 6.59
N TYR A 496 23.70 6.04 6.39
CA TYR A 496 22.56 6.58 7.15
C TYR A 496 21.88 5.42 7.85
N GLU A 497 21.49 5.62 9.09
CA GLU A 497 20.69 4.67 9.84
C GLU A 497 19.53 5.43 10.51
N THR A 498 18.35 4.82 10.50
CA THR A 498 17.15 5.37 11.16
C THR A 498 16.49 4.28 11.97
N MET A 499 16.18 4.58 13.23
CA MET A 499 15.31 3.80 14.08
C MET A 499 14.07 4.64 14.39
N ALA A 500 12.88 4.12 14.08
CA ALA A 500 11.63 4.83 14.29
C ALA A 500 10.62 3.98 15.06
N PHE A 501 9.93 4.64 15.98
CA PHE A 501 8.75 4.12 16.67
C PHE A 501 7.55 5.00 16.35
N SER A 502 6.43 4.39 16.01
CA SER A 502 5.18 5.11 15.79
C SER A 502 4.00 4.42 16.45
N GLY A 503 3.07 5.22 16.97
CA GLY A 503 1.80 4.79 17.50
C GLY A 503 0.65 5.59 16.89
N PHE A 504 -0.52 4.98 16.77
CA PHE A 504 -1.71 5.66 16.28
C PHE A 504 -2.95 5.14 17.00
N LEU A 505 -3.93 6.01 17.04
CA LEU A 505 -5.27 5.73 17.54
C LEU A 505 -6.29 6.46 16.68
N THR A 506 -7.32 5.75 16.24
CA THR A 506 -8.48 6.35 15.56
C THR A 506 -9.77 5.76 16.15
N GLU A 507 -10.79 6.61 16.28
CA GLU A 507 -12.13 6.21 16.71
C GLU A 507 -13.12 6.57 15.60
N SER A 508 -13.89 5.60 15.11
CA SER A 508 -15.01 5.85 14.19
C SER A 508 -16.31 5.74 14.94
N ILE A 509 -17.09 6.81 14.98
CA ILE A 509 -18.36 6.90 15.73
C ILE A 509 -19.49 7.13 14.73
N GLU A 510 -20.51 6.27 14.74
CA GLU A 510 -21.67 6.32 13.84
C GLU A 510 -22.84 7.00 14.54
N PHE A 511 -23.16 8.25 14.16
CA PHE A 511 -24.32 9.00 14.66
C PHE A 511 -25.46 8.96 13.63
N GLY A 512 -26.03 7.79 13.41
CA GLY A 512 -27.08 7.61 12.39
C GLY A 512 -26.56 7.79 10.96
N SER A 513 -26.91 8.90 10.31
CA SER A 513 -26.42 9.24 8.96
C SER A 513 -25.11 10.04 8.94
N PHE A 514 -24.53 10.30 10.10
CA PHE A 514 -23.32 11.10 10.25
C PHE A 514 -22.27 10.31 10.99
N ASP A 515 -21.12 10.07 10.34
CA ASP A 515 -19.98 9.40 10.93
C ASP A 515 -18.85 10.40 11.17
N VAL A 516 -18.18 10.29 12.31
CA VAL A 516 -17.02 11.09 12.66
C VAL A 516 -15.84 10.19 13.01
N ARG A 517 -14.65 10.57 12.53
CA ARG A 517 -13.43 9.79 12.79
C ARG A 517 -12.30 10.69 13.28
N PRO A 518 -12.22 11.01 14.58
CA PRO A 518 -11.03 11.59 15.18
C PRO A 518 -9.88 10.58 15.24
N GLY A 519 -8.66 11.09 15.16
CA GLY A 519 -7.48 10.25 15.29
C GLY A 519 -6.22 11.04 15.56
N VAL A 520 -5.22 10.34 16.04
CA VAL A 520 -3.88 10.88 16.28
C VAL A 520 -2.83 9.83 15.98
N ARG A 521 -1.74 10.28 15.37
CA ARG A 521 -0.53 9.49 15.19
C ARG A 521 0.65 10.21 15.82
N ILE A 522 1.54 9.46 16.45
CA ILE A 522 2.78 9.94 17.03
C ILE A 522 3.91 9.20 16.33
N GLU A 523 4.91 9.97 15.90
CA GLU A 523 6.15 9.45 15.33
C GLU A 523 7.32 9.95 16.18
N VAL A 524 8.23 9.03 16.52
CA VAL A 524 9.49 9.32 17.20
C VAL A 524 10.58 8.56 16.48
N PHE A 525 11.59 9.26 15.99
CA PHE A 525 12.69 8.63 15.26
C PHE A 525 14.02 9.32 15.52
N GLU A 526 15.06 8.55 15.37
CA GLU A 526 16.46 8.97 15.44
C GLU A 526 17.14 8.66 14.12
N GLN A 527 17.92 9.60 13.60
CA GLN A 527 18.67 9.46 12.35
C GLN A 527 20.15 9.71 12.62
N GLU A 528 20.98 8.80 12.13
CA GLU A 528 22.43 8.92 12.16
C GLU A 528 22.98 8.98 10.74
N ARG A 529 24.03 9.76 10.52
CA ARG A 529 24.82 9.75 9.31
C ARG A 529 26.31 9.63 9.65
N ILE A 530 26.99 8.72 8.97
CA ILE A 530 28.44 8.53 9.05
C ILE A 530 29.03 8.85 7.69
N ASP A 531 29.95 9.81 7.63
CA ASP A 531 30.81 10.02 6.48
C ASP A 531 32.07 9.16 6.63
N ARG A 532 32.14 8.09 5.87
CA ARG A 532 33.22 7.09 6.01
C ARG A 532 34.54 7.56 5.42
N LEU A 533 34.53 8.50 4.48
CA LEU A 533 35.75 9.02 3.87
C LEU A 533 36.38 10.12 4.73
N ALA A 534 35.56 10.97 5.33
CA ALA A 534 36.02 12.02 6.23
C ALA A 534 36.15 11.58 7.70
N GLY A 535 35.62 10.39 8.04
CA GLY A 535 35.65 9.87 9.41
C GLY A 535 34.78 10.64 10.41
N SER A 536 33.77 11.38 9.91
CA SER A 536 32.89 12.19 10.73
C SER A 536 31.51 11.52 10.90
N THR A 537 30.97 11.65 12.12
CA THR A 537 29.62 11.16 12.47
C THR A 537 28.74 12.34 12.81
N TYR A 538 27.54 12.36 12.23
CA TYR A 538 26.50 13.34 12.54
C TYR A 538 25.30 12.60 13.08
N LEU A 539 24.95 12.90 14.32
CA LEU A 539 23.72 12.43 14.96
C LEU A 539 22.68 13.55 14.89
N ASP A 540 21.51 13.25 14.34
CA ASP A 540 20.37 14.10 14.57
C ASP A 540 19.78 13.81 15.95
N LYS A 541 19.23 14.85 16.56
CA LYS A 541 18.45 14.69 17.80
C LYS A 541 17.22 13.86 17.49
N THR A 542 16.76 13.14 18.49
CA THR A 542 15.46 12.46 18.43
C THR A 542 14.38 13.42 17.95
N THR A 543 13.84 13.16 16.77
CA THR A 543 12.77 13.94 16.17
C THR A 543 11.42 13.34 16.52
N SER A 544 10.45 14.18 16.87
CA SER A 544 9.08 13.75 17.13
C SER A 544 8.05 14.56 16.34
N ALA A 545 6.95 13.89 15.98
CA ALA A 545 5.83 14.52 15.34
C ALA A 545 4.51 13.98 15.91
N ILE A 546 3.61 14.90 16.28
CA ILE A 546 2.22 14.59 16.64
C ILE A 546 1.35 15.01 15.48
N LEU A 547 0.56 14.09 14.96
CA LEU A 547 -0.20 14.19 13.74
C LEU A 547 -1.69 13.96 14.02
N PRO A 548 -2.40 14.97 14.56
CA PRO A 548 -3.83 14.87 14.79
C PRO A 548 -4.60 15.00 13.49
N GLY A 549 -5.83 14.47 13.49
CA GLY A 549 -6.76 14.69 12.42
C GLY A 549 -8.18 14.29 12.82
N VAL A 550 -9.14 14.79 12.05
CA VAL A 550 -10.54 14.41 12.15
C VAL A 550 -11.16 14.41 10.76
N GLY A 551 -11.93 13.39 10.48
CA GLY A 551 -12.75 13.31 9.28
C GLY A 551 -14.20 13.07 9.62
N PHE A 552 -15.09 13.45 8.73
CA PHE A 552 -16.51 13.17 8.84
C PHE A 552 -17.10 12.77 7.50
N ILE A 553 -18.18 12.03 7.55
CA ILE A 553 -19.03 11.73 6.39
C ILE A 553 -20.50 11.77 6.83
N SER A 554 -21.37 12.28 5.97
CA SER A 554 -22.81 12.32 6.20
C SER A 554 -23.55 11.91 4.95
N GLU A 555 -24.45 10.95 5.07
CA GLU A 555 -25.36 10.58 4.00
C GLU A 555 -26.64 11.40 4.09
N LEU A 556 -26.95 12.16 3.04
CA LEU A 556 -28.15 12.97 2.94
C LEU A 556 -28.76 12.84 1.53
N GLN A 557 -29.98 12.31 1.45
CA GLN A 557 -30.76 12.19 0.20
C GLN A 557 -29.98 11.49 -0.94
N GLY A 558 -29.18 10.45 -0.62
CA GLY A 558 -28.40 9.70 -1.61
C GLY A 558 -27.05 10.34 -1.99
N PHE A 559 -26.71 11.48 -1.40
CA PHE A 559 -25.40 12.11 -1.51
C PHE A 559 -24.58 11.89 -0.24
N ASN A 560 -23.31 11.63 -0.41
CA ASN A 560 -22.35 11.56 0.70
C ASN A 560 -21.55 12.87 0.77
N PHE A 561 -21.80 13.67 1.79
CA PHE A 561 -21.00 14.84 2.14
C PHE A 561 -19.85 14.38 3.04
N PHE A 562 -18.64 14.71 2.69
CA PHE A 562 -17.47 14.36 3.49
C PHE A 562 -16.52 15.54 3.66
N GLY A 563 -15.73 15.49 4.70
CA GLY A 563 -14.68 16.48 4.91
C GLY A 563 -13.74 16.07 6.03
N GLY A 564 -12.71 16.86 6.22
CA GLY A 564 -11.78 16.60 7.30
C GLY A 564 -10.58 17.53 7.30
N VAL A 565 -9.84 17.41 8.39
CA VAL A 565 -8.54 18.06 8.56
C VAL A 565 -7.57 17.08 9.20
N HIS A 566 -6.36 17.02 8.66
CA HIS A 566 -5.31 16.20 9.25
C HIS A 566 -3.93 16.82 9.05
N ARG A 567 -3.00 16.40 9.88
CA ARG A 567 -1.61 16.81 9.77
C ARG A 567 -0.80 15.72 9.08
N GLY A 568 -0.15 16.06 7.96
CA GLY A 568 0.85 15.23 7.29
C GLY A 568 2.26 15.70 7.63
N PHE A 569 3.27 14.85 7.44
CA PHE A 569 4.66 15.23 7.63
C PHE A 569 5.60 14.43 6.74
N THR A 570 6.80 15.02 6.54
CA THR A 570 7.93 14.40 5.86
C THR A 570 9.17 14.59 6.71
N PRO A 571 9.90 13.53 7.08
CA PRO A 571 11.17 13.62 7.81
C PRO A 571 12.26 14.36 7.01
N PRO A 572 13.33 14.85 7.66
CA PRO A 572 14.51 15.33 6.97
C PRO A 572 15.11 14.27 6.06
N SER A 573 15.35 14.61 4.80
CA SER A 573 15.93 13.68 3.83
C SER A 573 17.46 13.64 3.89
N SER A 574 18.06 12.60 3.30
CA SER A 574 19.53 12.51 3.15
C SER A 574 20.15 13.74 2.48
N GLY A 575 19.40 14.42 1.61
CA GLY A 575 19.85 15.68 1.00
C GLY A 575 20.03 16.80 2.02
N ALA A 576 19.08 16.95 2.94
CA ALA A 576 19.18 17.93 4.03
C ALA A 576 20.34 17.58 4.97
N LEU A 577 20.53 16.31 5.29
CA LEU A 577 21.62 15.83 6.13
C LEU A 577 23.01 16.00 5.48
N LYS A 578 23.11 16.16 4.15
CA LYS A 578 24.35 16.40 3.41
C LYS A 578 24.80 17.86 3.42
N ILE A 579 23.88 18.80 3.45
CA ILE A 579 24.15 20.25 3.36
C ILE A 579 25.08 20.74 4.50
N LEU A 580 25.25 19.92 5.53
CA LEU A 580 26.12 20.17 6.67
C LEU A 580 27.62 20.27 6.39
N ASN A 581 28.06 19.78 5.23
CA ASN A 581 29.47 19.68 4.88
C ASN A 581 29.99 20.88 4.09
N PHE A 582 29.21 21.93 3.89
CA PHE A 582 29.68 23.14 3.23
C PHE A 582 30.19 24.17 4.27
N GLY A 583 31.48 24.04 4.61
CA GLY A 583 32.21 25.02 5.43
C GLY A 583 32.93 24.39 6.61
N ASP A 584 34.17 24.84 6.85
CA ASP A 584 35.11 24.31 7.84
C ASP A 584 34.71 24.51 9.32
N ASN A 585 33.48 24.91 9.61
CA ASN A 585 33.05 25.33 10.96
C ASN A 585 31.71 24.73 11.40
N VAL A 586 31.28 23.58 10.88
CA VAL A 586 30.14 22.89 11.47
C VAL A 586 30.64 22.13 12.68
N SER A 587 30.55 22.76 13.84
CA SER A 587 30.75 22.07 15.13
C SER A 587 29.82 20.89 15.26
N ASP A 588 30.21 19.86 16.03
CA ASP A 588 29.44 18.65 16.41
C ASP A 588 28.07 18.90 17.10
N GLY A 589 27.61 20.13 17.11
CA GLY A 589 26.27 20.50 17.53
C GLY A 589 25.27 20.15 16.45
N GLY A 590 24.57 19.03 16.65
CA GLY A 590 23.54 18.55 15.73
C GLY A 590 22.67 19.68 15.19
N LEU A 591 22.35 19.63 13.91
CA LEU A 591 21.44 20.57 13.28
C LEU A 591 20.05 20.39 13.86
N ASP A 592 19.43 21.50 14.14
CA ASP A 592 17.99 21.55 14.45
C ASP A 592 17.16 21.35 13.15
N LEU A 593 17.34 20.19 12.50
CA LEU A 593 16.56 19.82 11.34
C LEU A 593 15.14 19.50 11.78
N LYS A 594 14.18 20.17 11.15
CA LYS A 594 12.75 19.98 11.44
C LYS A 594 12.08 19.24 10.30
N SER A 595 11.19 18.31 10.65
CA SER A 595 10.32 17.69 9.68
C SER A 595 9.42 18.73 8.99
N GLU A 596 9.24 18.61 7.68
CA GLU A 596 8.20 19.34 6.96
C GLU A 596 6.84 18.88 7.49
N LYS A 597 5.92 19.82 7.75
CA LYS A 597 4.58 19.54 8.27
C LYS A 597 3.53 20.30 7.47
N SER A 598 2.42 19.65 7.16
CA SER A 598 1.28 20.25 6.44
C SER A 598 -0.01 20.10 7.24
N TRP A 599 -0.91 21.06 7.09
CA TRP A 599 -2.32 20.90 7.42
C TRP A 599 -3.11 20.71 6.13
N ASN A 600 -3.70 19.52 5.98
CA ASN A 600 -4.57 19.20 4.86
C ASN A 600 -6.02 19.38 5.29
N LYS A 601 -6.77 20.18 4.55
CA LYS A 601 -8.19 20.43 4.78
C LYS A 601 -8.96 20.10 3.52
N GLU A 602 -10.07 19.40 3.66
CA GLU A 602 -10.91 19.07 2.52
C GLU A 602 -12.39 19.07 2.88
N ILE A 603 -13.20 19.31 1.88
CA ILE A 603 -14.65 19.09 1.87
C ILE A 603 -15.04 18.61 0.47
N GLY A 604 -16.03 17.74 0.39
CA GLY A 604 -16.48 17.19 -0.88
C GLY A 604 -17.85 16.54 -0.79
N ILE A 605 -18.38 16.19 -1.97
CA ILE A 605 -19.65 15.48 -2.17
C ILE A 605 -19.38 14.31 -3.12
N ARG A 606 -20.02 13.19 -2.86
CA ARG A 606 -20.01 11.99 -3.72
C ARG A 606 -21.41 11.58 -4.08
#